data_fa3a89444a42eca8ee16f3736b1cd94f
#
_entry.id   fa3a89444a42eca8ee16f3736b1cd94f
#
_cell.length_a   1.000
_cell.length_b   1.000
_cell.length_c   1.000
_cell.angle_alpha   90.00
_cell.angle_beta   90.00
_cell.angle_gamma   90.00
#
_symmetry.space_group_name_H-M   'P 1'
#
loop_
_entity.id
_entity.type
_entity.pdbx_description
1 polymer ?
#
loop_
_entity_poly.entity_id
_entity_poly.type
_entity_poly.pdbx_seq_one_letter_code
_entity_poly.pdbx_strand_id
1 'polypeptide(L)'
;MLRLVRLLSILININGELIPREQATVSVFDSGFILGDGIWEGLRVHDGAIPFLDRHLKRLWEGAKALDLDMGLSQETLSARLFQTLKANQMTDHVHIRLMVTRGIKSTPYQDPAVTISGPTIVIIPEFKAPDPTLNDRGLRLYTVYTRRGYADVQDPRINSHSKLNCIFGCIQAAKAGYDEALMLDPHGHVATCNSTHFFIVRDGEVWTSSGDYCLDGITRRNVINVCKANDIPVFEKNFSLMQVYGADILSGWLLGSVLLSQS
;
A
#
# COMPACT_ATOMS: atom_id res chain seq x y z
N MET A 1 25.65 15.19 34.32
CA MET A 1 24.50 16.04 33.95
C MET A 1 23.99 15.54 32.60
N LEU A 2 23.23 14.44 32.62
CA LEU A 2 22.65 13.81 31.43
C LEU A 2 21.46 14.67 30.99
N ARG A 3 21.60 15.35 29.84
CA ARG A 3 20.47 15.97 29.14
C ARG A 3 19.56 14.83 28.67
N LEU A 4 18.43 14.65 29.35
CA LEU A 4 17.28 13.92 28.79
C LEU A 4 16.88 14.68 27.51
N VAL A 5 17.33 14.18 26.36
CA VAL A 5 16.67 14.50 25.09
C VAL A 5 15.28 13.91 25.22
N ARG A 6 14.30 14.75 25.54
CA ARG A 6 12.90 14.40 25.40
C ARG A 6 12.73 14.04 23.91
N LEU A 7 12.66 12.75 23.60
CA LEU A 7 12.21 12.29 22.29
C LEU A 7 10.83 12.92 22.11
N LEU A 8 10.76 13.96 21.27
CA LEU A 8 9.49 14.58 20.94
C LEU A 8 8.61 13.46 20.36
N SER A 9 7.43 13.28 20.94
CA SER A 9 6.46 12.31 20.42
C SER A 9 6.14 12.67 18.97
N ILE A 10 6.07 11.64 18.11
CA ILE A 10 5.66 11.83 16.71
C ILE A 10 4.24 12.42 16.69
N LEU A 11 4.06 13.48 15.91
CA LEU A 11 2.76 14.10 15.71
C LEU A 11 2.02 13.43 14.56
N ILE A 12 0.82 12.96 14.85
CA ILE A 12 -0.13 12.39 13.89
C ILE A 12 -1.11 13.50 13.47
N ASN A 13 -1.41 13.61 12.19
CA ASN A 13 -2.43 14.54 11.74
C ASN A 13 -3.77 13.80 11.65
N ILE A 14 -4.77 14.28 12.37
CA ILE A 14 -6.16 13.80 12.30
C ILE A 14 -7.04 14.98 11.91
N ASN A 15 -7.64 14.94 10.73
CA ASN A 15 -8.51 15.97 10.16
C ASN A 15 -7.88 17.38 10.12
N GLY A 16 -6.55 17.47 10.05
CA GLY A 16 -5.80 18.73 10.01
C GLY A 16 -5.21 19.14 11.35
N GLU A 17 -5.54 18.49 12.45
CA GLU A 17 -4.96 18.73 13.77
C GLU A 17 -3.75 17.83 14.01
N LEU A 18 -2.68 18.39 14.56
CA LEU A 18 -1.46 17.68 14.92
C LEU A 18 -1.54 17.23 16.39
N ILE A 19 -1.64 15.93 16.58
CA ILE A 19 -1.87 15.29 17.88
C ILE A 19 -0.68 14.38 18.21
N PRO A 20 -0.12 14.42 19.44
CA PRO A 20 0.90 13.46 19.85
C PRO A 20 0.42 12.01 19.68
N ARG A 21 1.31 11.14 19.20
CA ARG A 21 1.01 9.73 18.89
C ARG A 21 0.22 9.01 19.98
N GLU A 22 0.59 9.26 21.25
CA GLU A 22 -0.01 8.61 22.42
C GLU A 22 -1.45 9.06 22.68
N GLN A 23 -1.85 10.19 22.08
CA GLN A 23 -3.19 10.79 22.22
C GLN A 23 -4.00 10.68 20.93
N ALA A 24 -3.37 10.24 19.82
CA ALA A 24 -4.00 10.13 18.53
C ALA A 24 -5.01 8.96 18.53
N THR A 25 -6.29 9.28 18.61
CA THR A 25 -7.40 8.31 18.67
C THR A 25 -8.45 8.60 17.61
N VAL A 26 -9.14 7.58 17.16
CA VAL A 26 -10.35 7.69 16.33
C VAL A 26 -11.53 7.12 17.08
N SER A 27 -12.75 7.54 16.71
CA SER A 27 -13.97 7.04 17.32
C SER A 27 -14.12 5.54 17.08
N VAL A 28 -14.64 4.79 18.09
CA VAL A 28 -15.05 3.39 17.91
C VAL A 28 -16.26 3.26 16.97
N PHE A 29 -16.95 4.36 16.66
CA PHE A 29 -18.02 4.43 15.67
C PHE A 29 -17.54 4.87 14.28
N ASP A 30 -16.22 5.01 14.09
CA ASP A 30 -15.68 5.30 12.76
C ASP A 30 -15.91 4.14 11.80
N SER A 31 -16.39 4.42 10.59
CA SER A 31 -16.73 3.41 9.58
C SER A 31 -15.54 2.55 9.17
N GLY A 32 -14.34 3.12 9.18
CA GLY A 32 -13.11 2.39 8.92
C GLY A 32 -12.78 1.37 10.00
N PHE A 33 -13.03 1.72 11.29
CA PHE A 33 -12.85 0.80 12.40
C PHE A 33 -13.90 -0.31 12.42
N ILE A 34 -15.20 0.05 12.24
CA ILE A 34 -16.30 -0.91 12.34
C ILE A 34 -16.38 -1.84 11.12
N LEU A 35 -16.16 -1.32 9.91
CA LEU A 35 -16.51 -2.00 8.65
C LEU A 35 -15.33 -2.13 7.68
N GLY A 36 -14.20 -1.47 7.93
CA GLY A 36 -13.14 -1.33 6.93
C GLY A 36 -13.54 -0.44 5.74
N ASP A 37 -14.56 0.43 5.92
CA ASP A 37 -15.07 1.34 4.89
C ASP A 37 -14.17 2.57 4.79
N GLY A 38 -13.23 2.50 3.86
CA GLY A 38 -12.24 3.54 3.63
C GLY A 38 -11.16 3.13 2.64
N ILE A 39 -10.32 4.08 2.31
CA ILE A 39 -9.20 3.98 1.38
C ILE A 39 -7.92 4.50 2.01
N TRP A 40 -6.78 4.10 1.47
CA TRP A 40 -5.51 4.54 2.01
C TRP A 40 -4.41 4.60 0.95
N GLU A 41 -3.33 5.33 1.28
CA GLU A 41 -2.09 5.35 0.52
C GLU A 41 -0.87 5.16 1.42
N GLY A 42 0.15 4.49 0.88
CA GLY A 42 1.48 4.42 1.46
C GLY A 42 2.42 5.30 0.65
N LEU A 43 2.99 6.32 1.27
CA LEU A 43 3.85 7.29 0.62
C LEU A 43 5.27 7.18 1.19
N ARG A 44 6.28 7.41 0.35
CA ARG A 44 7.67 7.56 0.80
C ARG A 44 8.04 9.02 0.76
N VAL A 45 8.96 9.40 1.66
CA VAL A 45 9.62 10.70 1.62
C VAL A 45 11.09 10.47 1.35
N HIS A 46 11.62 11.21 0.41
CA HIS A 46 13.02 11.20 0.03
C HIS A 46 13.47 12.64 -0.26
N ASP A 47 14.52 13.09 0.41
CA ASP A 47 15.07 14.44 0.29
C ASP A 47 14.00 15.57 0.37
N GLY A 48 13.07 15.44 1.31
CA GLY A 48 11.99 16.42 1.53
C GLY A 48 10.84 16.35 0.53
N ALA A 49 10.93 15.50 -0.50
CA ALA A 49 9.88 15.30 -1.49
C ALA A 49 9.09 14.02 -1.23
N ILE A 50 7.84 13.98 -1.70
CA ILE A 50 7.03 12.76 -1.78
C ILE A 50 6.97 12.36 -3.27
N PRO A 51 7.78 11.39 -3.71
CA PRO A 51 7.81 10.99 -5.12
C PRO A 51 6.43 10.52 -5.60
N PHE A 52 6.02 10.94 -6.80
CA PHE A 52 4.78 10.57 -7.45
C PHE A 52 3.51 10.90 -6.65
N LEU A 53 3.54 11.93 -5.80
CA LEU A 53 2.40 12.33 -4.97
C LEU A 53 1.12 12.53 -5.78
N ASP A 54 1.23 13.17 -6.95
CA ASP A 54 0.12 13.38 -7.89
C ASP A 54 -0.59 12.08 -8.28
N ARG A 55 0.17 11.02 -8.55
CA ARG A 55 -0.38 9.70 -8.91
C ARG A 55 -1.03 9.02 -7.71
N HIS A 56 -0.43 9.14 -6.52
CA HIS A 56 -1.00 8.62 -5.28
C HIS A 56 -2.33 9.31 -4.97
N LEU A 57 -2.37 10.63 -5.04
CA LEU A 57 -3.61 11.39 -4.81
C LEU A 57 -4.67 11.07 -5.86
N LYS A 58 -4.30 10.98 -7.14
CA LYS A 58 -5.22 10.57 -8.20
C LYS A 58 -5.88 9.22 -7.88
N ARG A 59 -5.08 8.20 -7.52
CA ARG A 59 -5.59 6.86 -7.17
C ARG A 59 -6.45 6.89 -5.91
N LEU A 60 -6.09 7.69 -4.90
CA LEU A 60 -6.91 7.88 -3.70
C LEU A 60 -8.29 8.44 -4.06
N TRP A 61 -8.36 9.47 -4.92
CA TRP A 61 -9.63 10.05 -5.39
C TRP A 61 -10.44 9.12 -6.28
N GLU A 62 -9.79 8.29 -7.10
CA GLU A 62 -10.46 7.24 -7.87
C GLU A 62 -11.10 6.20 -6.93
N GLY A 63 -10.39 5.79 -5.88
CA GLY A 63 -10.93 4.91 -4.84
C GLY A 63 -12.10 5.55 -4.07
N ALA A 64 -11.99 6.83 -3.72
CA ALA A 64 -13.08 7.59 -3.07
C ALA A 64 -14.35 7.60 -3.93
N LYS A 65 -14.20 7.89 -5.23
CA LYS A 65 -15.33 7.86 -6.17
C LYS A 65 -15.95 6.46 -6.28
N ALA A 66 -15.15 5.41 -6.31
CA ALA A 66 -15.65 4.04 -6.39
C ALA A 66 -16.46 3.63 -5.16
N LEU A 67 -16.16 4.23 -4.00
CA LEU A 67 -16.88 4.01 -2.75
C LEU A 67 -17.99 5.03 -2.48
N ASP A 68 -18.23 5.96 -3.41
CA ASP A 68 -19.13 7.11 -3.17
C ASP A 68 -18.80 7.82 -1.85
N LEU A 69 -17.51 8.10 -1.64
CA LEU A 69 -16.98 8.74 -0.44
C LEU A 69 -16.55 10.17 -0.78
N ASP A 70 -17.20 11.15 -0.15
CA ASP A 70 -16.78 12.54 -0.25
C ASP A 70 -15.52 12.77 0.59
N MET A 71 -14.47 13.27 -0.05
CA MET A 71 -13.21 13.59 0.61
C MET A 71 -13.29 14.83 1.51
N GLY A 72 -14.30 15.68 1.35
CA GLY A 72 -14.49 16.89 2.14
C GLY A 72 -13.41 17.97 1.97
N LEU A 73 -12.43 17.75 1.06
CA LEU A 73 -11.34 18.69 0.79
C LEU A 73 -10.71 18.44 -0.59
N SER A 74 -9.91 19.40 -1.06
CA SER A 74 -9.19 19.28 -2.34
C SER A 74 -7.85 18.52 -2.20
N GLN A 75 -7.30 18.09 -3.35
CA GLN A 75 -5.97 17.44 -3.40
C GLN A 75 -4.86 18.38 -2.90
N GLU A 76 -4.97 19.66 -3.21
CA GLU A 76 -4.03 20.70 -2.78
C GLU A 76 -4.04 20.84 -1.24
N THR A 77 -5.24 20.84 -0.64
CA THR A 77 -5.40 20.91 0.82
C THR A 77 -4.82 19.68 1.49
N LEU A 78 -5.06 18.49 0.95
CA LEU A 78 -4.49 17.25 1.49
C LEU A 78 -2.97 17.21 1.34
N SER A 79 -2.45 17.64 0.20
CA SER A 79 -1.01 17.79 -0.03
C SER A 79 -0.38 18.74 1.00
N ALA A 80 -0.99 19.90 1.24
CA ALA A 80 -0.52 20.84 2.25
C ALA A 80 -0.48 20.23 3.66
N ARG A 81 -1.50 19.43 4.04
CA ARG A 81 -1.53 18.70 5.34
C ARG A 81 -0.42 17.66 5.44
N LEU A 82 -0.08 16.94 4.36
CA LEU A 82 1.03 15.99 4.31
C LEU A 82 2.36 16.70 4.62
N PHE A 83 2.68 17.78 3.90
CA PHE A 83 3.92 18.53 4.12
C PHE A 83 3.94 19.27 5.48
N GLN A 84 2.82 19.78 5.96
CA GLN A 84 2.70 20.32 7.31
C GLN A 84 3.04 19.28 8.38
N THR A 85 2.54 18.06 8.23
CA THR A 85 2.81 16.95 9.16
C THR A 85 4.28 16.55 9.15
N LEU A 86 4.91 16.46 7.97
CA LEU A 86 6.34 16.21 7.85
C LEU A 86 7.19 17.31 8.50
N LYS A 87 6.87 18.57 8.21
CA LYS A 87 7.57 19.74 8.78
C LYS A 87 7.48 19.77 10.30
N ALA A 88 6.29 19.52 10.87
CA ALA A 88 6.09 19.51 12.31
C ALA A 88 6.90 18.41 13.02
N ASN A 89 7.14 17.29 12.32
CA ASN A 89 7.96 16.18 12.81
C ASN A 89 9.44 16.28 12.43
N GLN A 90 9.87 17.31 11.68
CA GLN A 90 11.22 17.45 11.15
C GLN A 90 11.66 16.23 10.32
N MET A 91 10.72 15.64 9.56
CA MET A 91 10.92 14.45 8.76
C MET A 91 11.18 14.81 7.29
N THR A 92 12.39 14.56 6.83
CA THR A 92 12.82 14.91 5.46
C THR A 92 13.24 13.71 4.62
N ASP A 93 13.66 12.60 5.26
CA ASP A 93 14.12 11.42 4.54
C ASP A 93 13.89 10.13 5.34
N HIS A 94 13.94 8.97 4.66
CA HIS A 94 13.68 7.67 5.27
C HIS A 94 12.33 7.61 6.02
N VAL A 95 11.32 8.29 5.50
CA VAL A 95 9.99 8.34 6.11
C VAL A 95 8.99 7.58 5.25
N HIS A 96 8.13 6.84 5.93
CA HIS A 96 6.93 6.26 5.36
C HIS A 96 5.71 6.95 5.95
N ILE A 97 4.77 7.36 5.10
CA ILE A 97 3.49 7.92 5.52
C ILE A 97 2.39 6.91 5.21
N ARG A 98 1.59 6.60 6.21
CA ARG A 98 0.28 5.97 6.03
C ARG A 98 -0.77 7.06 6.02
N LEU A 99 -1.35 7.31 4.84
CA LEU A 99 -2.49 8.20 4.67
C LEU A 99 -3.76 7.35 4.63
N MET A 100 -4.69 7.60 5.54
CA MET A 100 -5.93 6.84 5.66
C MET A 100 -7.12 7.79 5.58
N VAL A 101 -8.15 7.38 4.87
CA VAL A 101 -9.42 8.12 4.76
C VAL A 101 -10.57 7.14 4.95
N THR A 102 -11.43 7.41 5.92
CA THR A 102 -12.67 6.65 6.15
C THR A 102 -13.86 7.52 5.83
N ARG A 103 -15.03 6.93 5.69
CA ARG A 103 -16.29 7.67 5.49
C ARG A 103 -16.64 8.56 6.70
N GLY A 104 -16.09 8.27 7.89
CA GLY A 104 -16.33 9.02 9.11
C GLY A 104 -17.17 8.28 10.14
N ILE A 105 -17.70 9.04 11.11
CA ILE A 105 -18.41 8.51 12.27
C ILE A 105 -19.86 8.17 11.92
N LYS A 106 -20.31 7.00 12.35
CA LYS A 106 -21.69 6.53 12.18
C LYS A 106 -22.50 6.73 13.46
N SER A 107 -23.78 7.01 13.34
CA SER A 107 -24.71 7.08 14.46
C SER A 107 -25.00 5.71 15.08
N THR A 108 -24.83 4.63 14.29
CA THR A 108 -25.01 3.24 14.69
C THR A 108 -24.07 2.34 13.85
N PRO A 109 -23.62 1.18 14.37
CA PRO A 109 -22.81 0.22 13.63
C PRO A 109 -23.62 -0.50 12.54
N TYR A 110 -23.81 0.15 11.40
CA TYR A 110 -24.60 -0.38 10.27
C TYR A 110 -23.94 -0.04 8.93
N GLN A 111 -24.13 -0.89 7.91
CA GLN A 111 -23.44 -0.76 6.61
C GLN A 111 -23.91 0.44 5.80
N ASP A 112 -25.18 0.88 5.95
CA ASP A 112 -25.72 1.98 5.16
C ASP A 112 -24.90 3.27 5.34
N PRO A 113 -24.38 3.85 4.26
CA PRO A 113 -23.70 5.15 4.30
C PRO A 113 -24.56 6.28 4.87
N ALA A 114 -25.90 6.21 4.73
CA ALA A 114 -26.83 7.23 5.20
C ALA A 114 -26.82 7.43 6.74
N VAL A 115 -26.34 6.46 7.51
CA VAL A 115 -26.19 6.62 8.97
C VAL A 115 -24.90 7.33 9.38
N THR A 116 -24.10 7.82 8.43
CA THR A 116 -22.89 8.61 8.70
C THR A 116 -23.29 10.02 9.14
N ILE A 117 -22.76 10.47 10.29
CA ILE A 117 -23.12 11.74 10.93
C ILE A 117 -21.98 12.77 10.94
N SER A 118 -20.83 12.43 10.39
CA SER A 118 -19.67 13.35 10.26
C SER A 118 -19.19 13.42 8.81
N GLY A 119 -18.26 14.34 8.54
CA GLY A 119 -17.40 14.25 7.35
C GLY A 119 -16.39 13.11 7.47
N PRO A 120 -15.54 12.90 6.46
CA PRO A 120 -14.53 11.86 6.44
C PRO A 120 -13.53 12.01 7.61
N THR A 121 -13.02 10.88 8.10
CA THR A 121 -11.88 10.89 9.01
C THR A 121 -10.62 10.67 8.20
N ILE A 122 -9.73 11.67 8.20
CA ILE A 122 -8.46 11.66 7.47
C ILE A 122 -7.33 11.60 8.48
N VAL A 123 -6.49 10.55 8.40
CA VAL A 123 -5.37 10.32 9.31
C VAL A 123 -4.07 10.22 8.51
N ILE A 124 -3.07 11.02 8.91
CA ILE A 124 -1.72 10.98 8.33
C ILE A 124 -0.75 10.52 9.42
N ILE A 125 -0.20 9.33 9.26
CA ILE A 125 0.74 8.70 10.19
C ILE A 125 2.13 8.68 9.56
N PRO A 126 3.05 9.59 9.91
CA PRO A 126 4.42 9.52 9.46
C PRO A 126 5.24 8.66 10.43
N GLU A 127 6.17 7.87 9.91
CA GLU A 127 7.13 7.10 10.70
C GLU A 127 8.50 7.07 10.02
N PHE A 128 9.59 7.11 10.79
CA PHE A 128 10.91 6.80 10.26
C PHE A 128 10.98 5.30 9.94
N LYS A 129 11.27 4.99 8.68
CA LYS A 129 11.34 3.61 8.19
C LYS A 129 12.36 3.52 7.06
N ALA A 130 13.60 3.32 7.43
CA ALA A 130 14.64 3.01 6.45
C ALA A 130 14.41 1.63 5.82
N PRO A 131 14.77 1.44 4.54
CA PRO A 131 14.85 0.11 3.95
C PRO A 131 15.82 -0.77 4.75
N ASP A 132 15.50 -2.05 4.90
CA ASP A 132 16.45 -3.02 5.47
C ASP A 132 17.50 -3.37 4.39
N PRO A 133 18.76 -2.96 4.55
CA PRO A 133 19.79 -3.19 3.54
C PRO A 133 20.08 -4.68 3.33
N THR A 134 19.84 -5.53 4.32
CA THR A 134 20.10 -6.98 4.22
C THR A 134 19.14 -7.66 3.24
N LEU A 135 17.99 -7.06 2.96
CA LEU A 135 17.04 -7.58 1.97
C LEU A 135 17.58 -7.49 0.53
N ASN A 136 18.49 -6.55 0.26
CA ASN A 136 19.12 -6.45 -1.05
C ASN A 136 20.06 -7.63 -1.34
N ASP A 137 20.67 -8.20 -0.29
CA ASP A 137 21.63 -9.29 -0.42
C ASP A 137 20.95 -10.67 -0.38
N ARG A 138 20.01 -10.87 0.54
CA ARG A 138 19.35 -12.18 0.74
C ARG A 138 18.08 -12.38 -0.07
N GLY A 139 17.47 -11.30 -0.56
CA GLY A 139 16.15 -11.32 -1.15
C GLY A 139 15.01 -11.64 -0.16
N LEU A 140 13.79 -11.80 -0.68
CA LEU A 140 12.62 -12.28 0.07
C LEU A 140 12.28 -13.71 -0.35
N ARG A 141 11.96 -14.56 0.61
CA ARG A 141 11.45 -15.91 0.35
C ARG A 141 9.92 -15.83 0.24
N LEU A 142 9.39 -16.24 -0.91
CA LEU A 142 7.96 -16.23 -1.17
C LEU A 142 7.35 -17.61 -0.94
N TYR A 143 6.14 -17.63 -0.42
CA TYR A 143 5.32 -18.83 -0.27
C TYR A 143 4.04 -18.69 -1.08
N THR A 144 3.80 -19.61 -2.01
CA THR A 144 2.54 -19.64 -2.74
C THR A 144 1.41 -20.11 -1.82
N VAL A 145 0.44 -19.24 -1.58
CA VAL A 145 -0.65 -19.49 -0.65
C VAL A 145 -1.92 -19.98 -1.36
N TYR A 146 -2.80 -20.68 -0.63
CA TYR A 146 -4.08 -21.11 -1.16
C TYR A 146 -5.11 -19.99 -1.27
N THR A 147 -4.98 -18.92 -0.45
CA THR A 147 -5.86 -17.75 -0.55
C THR A 147 -5.68 -17.05 -1.89
N ARG A 148 -6.77 -16.96 -2.66
CA ARG A 148 -6.77 -16.32 -3.99
C ARG A 148 -7.12 -14.85 -3.88
N ARG A 149 -6.65 -14.06 -4.86
CA ARG A 149 -7.23 -12.74 -5.11
C ARG A 149 -8.63 -12.91 -5.68
N GLY A 150 -9.58 -12.06 -5.23
CA GLY A 150 -10.98 -12.18 -5.62
C GLY A 150 -11.31 -11.49 -6.94
N TYR A 151 -12.51 -11.79 -7.47
CA TYR A 151 -13.11 -11.08 -8.60
C TYR A 151 -13.49 -9.64 -8.21
N ALA A 152 -13.51 -8.75 -9.21
CA ALA A 152 -13.84 -7.34 -9.02
C ALA A 152 -15.30 -7.10 -8.55
N ASP A 153 -16.21 -8.01 -8.84
CA ASP A 153 -17.62 -7.99 -8.42
C ASP A 153 -17.83 -8.42 -6.95
N VAL A 154 -16.82 -9.05 -6.33
CA VAL A 154 -16.83 -9.36 -4.89
C VAL A 154 -16.26 -8.20 -4.08
N GLN A 155 -15.04 -7.80 -4.39
CA GLN A 155 -14.35 -6.62 -3.89
C GLN A 155 -13.21 -6.31 -4.85
N ASP A 156 -13.34 -5.24 -5.63
CA ASP A 156 -12.35 -4.91 -6.66
C ASP A 156 -10.95 -4.74 -6.03
N PRO A 157 -9.99 -5.64 -6.34
CA PRO A 157 -8.64 -5.59 -5.79
C PRO A 157 -7.83 -4.37 -6.24
N ARG A 158 -8.33 -3.60 -7.22
CA ARG A 158 -7.73 -2.34 -7.67
C ARG A 158 -8.04 -1.17 -6.73
N ILE A 159 -9.05 -1.30 -5.86
CA ILE A 159 -9.31 -0.30 -4.81
C ILE A 159 -8.33 -0.51 -3.66
N ASN A 160 -7.57 0.53 -3.30
CA ASN A 160 -6.70 0.49 -2.12
C ASN A 160 -7.51 0.71 -0.83
N SER A 161 -8.39 -0.24 -0.55
CA SER A 161 -9.34 -0.23 0.55
C SER A 161 -8.70 -0.55 1.90
N HIS A 162 -9.32 -0.13 3.00
CA HIS A 162 -9.01 -0.57 4.38
C HIS A 162 -9.29 -2.06 4.59
N SER A 163 -10.22 -2.66 3.85
CA SER A 163 -10.54 -4.10 3.88
C SER A 163 -9.37 -4.94 3.36
N LYS A 164 -8.44 -5.32 4.24
CA LYS A 164 -7.21 -6.05 3.88
C LYS A 164 -7.21 -7.52 4.31
N LEU A 165 -8.35 -8.10 4.75
CA LEU A 165 -8.40 -9.48 5.22
C LEU A 165 -7.84 -10.48 4.21
N ASN A 166 -8.12 -10.32 2.92
CA ASN A 166 -7.58 -11.18 1.88
C ASN A 166 -6.03 -11.20 1.88
N CYS A 167 -5.39 -10.03 1.97
CA CYS A 167 -3.93 -9.91 2.06
C CYS A 167 -3.40 -10.42 3.41
N ILE A 168 -4.12 -10.19 4.51
CA ILE A 168 -3.76 -10.65 5.85
C ILE A 168 -3.76 -12.18 5.90
N PHE A 169 -4.75 -12.86 5.29
CA PHE A 169 -4.76 -14.33 5.19
C PHE A 169 -3.55 -14.86 4.43
N GLY A 170 -3.17 -14.23 3.33
CA GLY A 170 -1.92 -14.57 2.63
C GLY A 170 -0.70 -14.42 3.53
N CYS A 171 -0.57 -13.28 4.21
CA CYS A 171 0.52 -13.00 5.13
C CYS A 171 0.61 -14.05 6.27
N ILE A 172 -0.54 -14.41 6.89
CA ILE A 172 -0.60 -15.44 7.94
C ILE A 172 -0.10 -16.79 7.43
N GLN A 173 -0.48 -17.19 6.21
CA GLN A 173 -0.08 -18.48 5.63
C GLN A 173 1.43 -18.51 5.35
N ALA A 174 1.99 -17.45 4.76
CA ALA A 174 3.42 -17.33 4.50
C ALA A 174 4.23 -17.34 5.81
N ALA A 175 3.81 -16.55 6.80
CA ALA A 175 4.46 -16.49 8.11
C ALA A 175 4.45 -17.85 8.84
N LYS A 176 3.32 -18.57 8.84
CA LYS A 176 3.22 -19.93 9.42
C LYS A 176 4.12 -20.96 8.71
N ALA A 177 4.36 -20.75 7.42
CA ALA A 177 5.28 -21.58 6.64
C ALA A 177 6.76 -21.17 6.80
N GLY A 178 7.06 -20.08 7.55
CA GLY A 178 8.41 -19.58 7.77
C GLY A 178 8.96 -18.75 6.60
N TYR A 179 8.09 -18.14 5.80
CA TYR A 179 8.43 -17.31 4.63
C TYR A 179 8.13 -15.83 4.88
N ASP A 180 8.79 -14.97 4.10
CA ASP A 180 8.77 -13.52 4.31
C ASP A 180 7.50 -12.88 3.73
N GLU A 181 6.98 -13.38 2.60
CA GLU A 181 5.80 -12.85 1.93
C GLU A 181 5.02 -13.92 1.17
N ALA A 182 3.73 -13.69 0.94
CA ALA A 182 2.84 -14.57 0.19
C ALA A 182 2.82 -14.23 -1.30
N LEU A 183 2.99 -15.23 -2.17
CA LEU A 183 2.62 -15.15 -3.57
C LEU A 183 1.17 -15.62 -3.73
N MET A 184 0.30 -14.73 -4.21
CA MET A 184 -1.13 -14.96 -4.36
C MET A 184 -1.48 -15.14 -5.83
N LEU A 185 -2.32 -16.14 -6.11
CA LEU A 185 -2.83 -16.39 -7.46
C LEU A 185 -4.23 -15.78 -7.61
N ASP A 186 -4.63 -15.59 -8.86
CA ASP A 186 -6.00 -15.23 -9.23
C ASP A 186 -6.95 -16.44 -9.14
N PRO A 187 -8.27 -16.29 -9.39
CA PRO A 187 -9.22 -17.38 -9.36
C PRO A 187 -8.96 -18.45 -10.44
N HIS A 188 -8.22 -18.10 -11.50
CA HIS A 188 -7.90 -19.00 -12.63
C HIS A 188 -6.56 -19.74 -12.44
N GLY A 189 -5.83 -19.46 -11.34
CA GLY A 189 -4.55 -20.10 -11.05
C GLY A 189 -3.34 -19.37 -11.64
N HIS A 190 -3.49 -18.17 -12.21
CA HIS A 190 -2.37 -17.36 -12.66
C HIS A 190 -1.83 -16.50 -11.51
N VAL A 191 -0.59 -16.09 -11.63
CA VAL A 191 0.05 -15.17 -10.66
C VAL A 191 -0.66 -13.82 -10.70
N ALA A 192 -1.12 -13.36 -9.54
CA ALA A 192 -1.76 -12.06 -9.39
C ALA A 192 -0.81 -11.01 -8.79
N THR A 193 -0.33 -11.27 -7.58
CA THR A 193 0.49 -10.30 -6.83
C THR A 193 1.03 -10.98 -5.55
N CYS A 194 1.92 -10.33 -4.83
CA CYS A 194 2.17 -10.68 -3.43
C CYS A 194 1.16 -10.01 -2.49
N ASN A 195 1.17 -10.35 -1.19
CA ASN A 195 0.21 -9.78 -0.23
C ASN A 195 0.42 -8.27 0.01
N SER A 196 1.64 -7.75 -0.18
CA SER A 196 1.96 -6.32 -0.01
C SER A 196 2.77 -5.71 -1.16
N THR A 197 3.32 -6.53 -2.06
CA THR A 197 4.17 -6.11 -3.18
C THR A 197 3.62 -6.56 -4.52
N HIS A 198 4.20 -6.05 -5.61
CA HIS A 198 3.97 -6.56 -6.96
C HIS A 198 5.05 -7.56 -7.34
N PHE A 199 4.68 -8.51 -8.19
CA PHE A 199 5.56 -9.58 -8.61
C PHE A 199 5.92 -9.47 -10.09
N PHE A 200 7.19 -9.65 -10.39
CA PHE A 200 7.74 -9.67 -11.73
C PHE A 200 8.63 -10.91 -11.91
N ILE A 201 8.70 -11.42 -13.10
CA ILE A 201 9.71 -12.39 -13.51
C ILE A 201 10.47 -11.88 -14.72
N VAL A 202 11.72 -12.31 -14.87
CA VAL A 202 12.47 -12.18 -16.13
C VAL A 202 12.60 -13.57 -16.73
N ARG A 203 12.25 -13.69 -17.99
CA ARG A 203 12.33 -14.92 -18.73
C ARG A 203 12.68 -14.65 -20.19
N ASP A 204 13.71 -15.32 -20.70
CA ASP A 204 14.18 -15.20 -22.08
C ASP A 204 14.41 -13.73 -22.50
N GLY A 205 14.94 -12.90 -21.59
CA GLY A 205 15.17 -11.46 -21.79
C GLY A 205 13.92 -10.58 -21.73
N GLU A 206 12.75 -11.11 -21.42
CA GLU A 206 11.51 -10.37 -21.25
C GLU A 206 11.15 -10.21 -19.76
N VAL A 207 10.60 -9.05 -19.40
CA VAL A 207 10.03 -8.78 -18.06
C VAL A 207 8.52 -9.04 -18.10
N TRP A 208 8.03 -9.92 -17.22
CA TRP A 208 6.60 -10.21 -17.12
C TRP A 208 6.06 -9.82 -15.76
N THR A 209 4.86 -9.27 -15.76
CA THR A 209 4.03 -9.07 -14.56
C THR A 209 2.58 -9.42 -14.86
N SER A 210 1.76 -9.62 -13.82
CA SER A 210 0.35 -10.00 -14.00
C SER A 210 -0.43 -8.97 -14.84
N SER A 211 -1.56 -9.38 -15.44
CA SER A 211 -2.43 -8.51 -16.25
C SER A 211 -2.89 -7.24 -15.53
N GLY A 212 -2.98 -7.28 -14.21
CA GLY A 212 -3.46 -6.17 -13.39
C GLY A 212 -4.93 -6.31 -12.95
N ASP A 213 -5.65 -7.30 -13.47
CA ASP A 213 -7.08 -7.47 -13.18
C ASP A 213 -7.35 -7.85 -11.72
N TYR A 214 -6.39 -8.54 -11.09
CA TYR A 214 -6.51 -9.08 -9.73
C TYR A 214 -5.55 -8.46 -8.73
N CYS A 215 -4.98 -7.30 -9.03
CA CYS A 215 -4.10 -6.58 -8.13
C CYS A 215 -4.32 -5.06 -8.19
N LEU A 216 -3.76 -4.35 -7.22
CA LEU A 216 -3.75 -2.90 -7.22
C LEU A 216 -2.97 -2.36 -8.45
N ASP A 217 -3.42 -1.28 -9.07
CA ASP A 217 -2.58 -0.53 -10.02
C ASP A 217 -1.50 0.23 -9.25
N GLY A 218 -0.42 -0.49 -8.92
CA GLY A 218 0.65 0.00 -8.07
C GLY A 218 1.50 1.04 -8.76
N ILE A 219 1.80 2.14 -8.06
CA ILE A 219 2.66 3.21 -8.57
C ILE A 219 4.05 2.64 -8.92
N THR A 220 4.64 1.84 -8.01
CA THR A 220 5.92 1.17 -8.26
C THR A 220 5.85 0.22 -9.45
N ARG A 221 4.79 -0.60 -9.55
CA ARG A 221 4.59 -1.49 -10.70
C ARG A 221 4.59 -0.71 -12.02
N ARG A 222 3.84 0.36 -12.09
CA ARG A 222 3.75 1.23 -13.27
C ARG A 222 5.10 1.88 -13.59
N ASN A 223 5.85 2.30 -12.57
CA ASN A 223 7.18 2.88 -12.78
C ASN A 223 8.16 1.84 -13.34
N VAL A 224 8.17 0.60 -12.86
CA VAL A 224 9.01 -0.49 -13.42
C VAL A 224 8.68 -0.70 -14.90
N ILE A 225 7.39 -0.82 -15.23
CA ILE A 225 6.95 -0.97 -16.63
C ILE A 225 7.43 0.21 -17.49
N ASN A 226 7.29 1.44 -16.99
CA ASN A 226 7.71 2.63 -17.73
C ASN A 226 9.24 2.69 -17.92
N VAL A 227 10.03 2.31 -16.91
CA VAL A 227 11.49 2.22 -17.00
C VAL A 227 11.89 1.16 -18.03
N CYS A 228 11.27 -0.01 -18.02
CA CYS A 228 11.52 -1.03 -19.04
C CYS A 228 11.26 -0.48 -20.45
N LYS A 229 10.11 0.13 -20.66
CA LYS A 229 9.73 0.71 -21.96
C LYS A 229 10.70 1.82 -22.41
N ALA A 230 11.14 2.67 -21.47
CA ALA A 230 12.06 3.78 -21.77
C ALA A 230 13.49 3.31 -22.10
N ASN A 231 13.83 2.07 -21.77
CA ASN A 231 15.14 1.45 -22.04
C ASN A 231 15.05 0.29 -23.05
N ASP A 232 13.99 0.21 -23.83
CA ASP A 232 13.76 -0.82 -24.86
C ASP A 232 13.83 -2.26 -24.31
N ILE A 233 13.50 -2.45 -23.01
CA ILE A 233 13.40 -3.77 -22.38
C ILE A 233 11.98 -4.30 -22.63
N PRO A 234 11.82 -5.46 -23.30
CA PRO A 234 10.51 -6.04 -23.51
C PRO A 234 9.79 -6.29 -22.19
N VAL A 235 8.62 -5.69 -22.00
CA VAL A 235 7.83 -5.84 -20.78
C VAL A 235 6.37 -6.13 -21.10
N PHE A 236 5.81 -7.16 -20.43
CA PHE A 236 4.46 -7.67 -20.71
C PHE A 236 3.62 -7.73 -19.45
N GLU A 237 2.44 -7.16 -19.53
CA GLU A 237 1.35 -7.33 -18.57
C GLU A 237 0.49 -8.50 -19.08
N LYS A 238 0.67 -9.71 -18.52
CA LYS A 238 0.02 -10.93 -19.02
C LYS A 238 -0.22 -11.97 -17.92
N ASN A 239 -1.09 -12.92 -18.19
CA ASN A 239 -1.30 -14.07 -17.33
C ASN A 239 -0.15 -15.07 -17.49
N PHE A 240 0.36 -15.59 -16.38
CA PHE A 240 1.35 -16.66 -16.33
C PHE A 240 1.16 -17.53 -15.08
N SER A 241 1.56 -18.78 -15.20
CA SER A 241 1.38 -19.80 -14.17
C SER A 241 2.61 -19.95 -13.28
N LEU A 242 2.50 -20.72 -12.20
CA LEU A 242 3.63 -21.09 -11.35
C LEU A 242 4.71 -21.88 -12.10
N MET A 243 4.33 -22.70 -13.11
CA MET A 243 5.33 -23.38 -13.94
C MET A 243 6.26 -22.38 -14.63
N GLN A 244 5.71 -21.26 -15.12
CA GLN A 244 6.50 -20.21 -15.76
C GLN A 244 7.33 -19.41 -14.75
N VAL A 245 6.86 -19.29 -13.50
CA VAL A 245 7.64 -18.72 -12.39
C VAL A 245 8.85 -19.60 -12.07
N TYR A 246 8.65 -20.92 -11.93
CA TYR A 246 9.75 -21.84 -11.62
C TYR A 246 10.78 -21.95 -12.76
N GLY A 247 10.38 -21.67 -13.99
CA GLY A 247 11.26 -21.66 -15.15
C GLY A 247 11.79 -20.25 -15.50
N ALA A 248 11.63 -19.26 -14.62
CA ALA A 248 12.13 -17.90 -14.85
C ALA A 248 13.62 -17.80 -14.54
N ASP A 249 14.32 -16.91 -15.26
CA ASP A 249 15.73 -16.63 -15.05
C ASP A 249 15.95 -15.81 -13.77
N ILE A 250 15.03 -14.86 -13.49
CA ILE A 250 15.06 -14.00 -12.31
C ILE A 250 13.63 -13.83 -11.79
N LEU A 251 13.49 -13.87 -10.47
CA LEU A 251 12.29 -13.50 -9.75
C LEU A 251 12.50 -12.16 -9.06
N SER A 252 11.56 -11.24 -9.16
CA SER A 252 11.64 -9.93 -8.51
C SER A 252 10.30 -9.53 -7.89
N GLY A 253 10.33 -9.20 -6.60
CA GLY A 253 9.24 -8.55 -5.88
C GLY A 253 9.62 -7.11 -5.57
N TRP A 254 8.77 -6.14 -5.97
CA TRP A 254 9.03 -4.72 -5.75
C TRP A 254 8.09 -4.17 -4.68
N LEU A 255 8.66 -3.93 -3.52
CA LEU A 255 8.11 -3.01 -2.53
C LEU A 255 8.61 -1.59 -2.82
N LEU A 256 7.97 -0.58 -2.25
CA LEU A 256 8.51 0.79 -2.17
C LEU A 256 9.94 0.78 -1.60
N GLY A 257 10.93 0.52 -2.46
CA GLY A 257 12.34 0.34 -2.14
C GLY A 257 12.81 -1.09 -2.43
N SER A 258 13.48 -1.26 -3.57
CA SER A 258 14.19 -2.41 -4.14
C SER A 258 14.33 -3.68 -3.30
N VAL A 259 13.85 -4.82 -3.82
CA VAL A 259 14.28 -6.15 -3.40
C VAL A 259 14.46 -7.04 -4.63
N LEU A 260 15.65 -7.56 -4.83
CA LEU A 260 15.96 -8.64 -5.75
C LEU A 260 15.70 -9.98 -5.03
N LEU A 261 15.04 -10.92 -5.69
CA LEU A 261 14.87 -12.28 -5.19
C LEU A 261 16.00 -13.16 -5.73
N SER A 262 16.73 -13.82 -4.86
CA SER A 262 17.63 -14.89 -5.27
C SER A 262 16.89 -16.23 -5.30
N GLN A 263 17.15 -17.06 -6.33
CA GLN A 263 16.78 -18.47 -6.30
C GLN A 263 17.75 -19.20 -5.38
N SER A 264 17.24 -19.90 -4.40
CA SER A 264 17.97 -20.93 -3.63
C SER A 264 17.44 -22.30 -4.02
#